data_fd2015c36e875d66c1206ade3a151ab3
#
_entry.id   fd2015c36e875d66c1206ade3a151ab3
#
_cell.length_a   1.000
_cell.length_b   1.000
_cell.length_c   1.000
_cell.angle_alpha   90.00
_cell.angle_beta   90.00
_cell.angle_gamma   90.00
#
_symmetry.space_group_name_H-M   'P 1'
#
loop_
_entity.id
_entity.type
_entity.pdbx_description
1 polymer ?
#
loop_
_entity_poly.entity_id
_entity_poly.type
_entity_poly.pdbx_seq_one_letter_code
_entity_poly.pdbx_strand_id
1 'polypeptide(L)'
;MEKIKLGKTGLMVTRLGFGGIPIQRLTEADAVKVVQKCLDLGVNYLDTANGYTTSEERIGKAVKGRRHDVFIATKTFPGTPDIIEKNLDLSLKRLDTDYIDIYQFHGINDKATLDKILDPENGLYKVFEKAKQAGKIRHIGITSHQMDAAKLEVQSDKFETIMFPFNFITNEPAKELLPLCREHDMGFIVMKPLAGGMLDDAMLCFKYLLQFPEAVTIPGIEKISEIEEIAAIYEGPKKITPAEFTRMKRMITELGTRFCRRCDYCQPCDQGIPISMIMTFPTFVKRLPPDWYLKSPFIPEGMEKAKNCTECGECESRCPFNLPIREMLKEGYNLYEQVKAANI
;
A
#
# COMPACT_ATOMS: atom_id res chain seq x y z
N MET A 1 2.99 2.00 23.14
CA MET A 1 3.42 1.46 21.82
C MET A 1 4.80 2.00 21.47
N GLU A 2 5.71 1.15 20.96
CA GLU A 2 7.09 1.50 20.58
C GLU A 2 7.10 2.51 19.42
N LYS A 3 7.94 3.56 19.57
CA LYS A 3 8.17 4.57 18.51
C LYS A 3 9.56 4.43 17.95
N ILE A 4 9.70 4.68 16.66
CA ILE A 4 10.97 4.67 15.93
C ILE A 4 11.11 5.95 15.10
N LYS A 5 12.34 6.32 14.80
CA LYS A 5 12.66 7.38 13.86
C LYS A 5 12.37 6.88 12.43
N LEU A 6 11.56 7.60 11.68
CA LEU A 6 11.23 7.25 10.29
C LEU A 6 12.29 7.82 9.34
N GLY A 7 13.44 7.16 9.24
CA GLY A 7 14.56 7.58 8.40
C GLY A 7 14.93 9.05 8.56
N LYS A 8 15.40 9.69 7.49
CA LYS A 8 15.80 11.11 7.45
C LYS A 8 14.69 12.12 7.67
N THR A 9 13.40 11.69 7.76
CA THR A 9 12.31 12.60 8.15
C THR A 9 12.46 13.10 9.59
N GLY A 10 13.12 12.36 10.46
CA GLY A 10 13.21 12.67 11.89
C GLY A 10 11.92 12.45 12.69
N LEU A 11 10.81 12.09 12.05
CA LEU A 11 9.53 11.87 12.71
C LEU A 11 9.60 10.63 13.62
N MET A 12 9.14 10.79 14.87
CA MET A 12 9.05 9.70 15.85
C MET A 12 7.68 9.03 15.73
N VAL A 13 7.56 8.04 14.85
CA VAL A 13 6.32 7.34 14.55
C VAL A 13 6.21 6.00 15.29
N THR A 14 4.99 5.57 15.60
CA THR A 14 4.78 4.21 16.13
C THR A 14 5.07 3.17 15.07
N ARG A 15 5.67 2.04 15.47
CA ARG A 15 5.96 0.91 14.55
C ARG A 15 4.69 0.32 13.94
N LEU A 16 3.57 0.39 14.65
CA LEU A 16 2.24 0.14 14.15
C LEU A 16 1.60 1.47 13.75
N GLY A 17 1.29 1.60 12.48
CA GLY A 17 0.49 2.67 11.93
C GLY A 17 -0.90 2.16 11.51
N PHE A 18 -1.67 3.02 10.89
CA PHE A 18 -3.01 2.75 10.39
C PHE A 18 -3.07 2.91 8.87
N GLY A 19 -3.63 1.92 8.17
CA GLY A 19 -3.90 1.95 6.72
C GLY A 19 -5.38 2.22 6.42
N GLY A 20 -5.66 3.37 5.80
CA GLY A 20 -7.01 3.92 5.62
C GLY A 20 -7.84 3.33 4.46
N ILE A 21 -7.35 2.33 3.72
CA ILE A 21 -8.14 1.75 2.60
C ILE A 21 -9.48 1.15 3.06
N PRO A 22 -9.56 0.28 4.10
CA PRO A 22 -10.81 -0.42 4.41
C PRO A 22 -11.91 0.48 4.95
N ILE A 23 -11.57 1.59 5.60
CA ILE A 23 -12.61 2.46 6.17
C ILE A 23 -13.54 3.09 5.14
N GLN A 24 -13.20 3.05 3.84
CA GLN A 24 -14.07 3.49 2.76
C GLN A 24 -15.41 2.72 2.72
N ARG A 25 -15.43 1.48 3.19
CA ARG A 25 -16.61 0.59 3.19
C ARG A 25 -17.52 0.79 4.39
N LEU A 26 -17.06 1.46 5.42
CA LEU A 26 -17.80 1.69 6.65
C LEU A 26 -18.78 2.87 6.50
N THR A 27 -19.66 3.02 7.47
CA THR A 27 -20.32 4.31 7.68
C THR A 27 -19.29 5.33 8.16
N GLU A 28 -19.56 6.62 7.99
CA GLU A 28 -18.66 7.66 8.49
C GLU A 28 -18.45 7.54 10.01
N ALA A 29 -19.53 7.34 10.75
CA ALA A 29 -19.49 7.21 12.21
C ALA A 29 -18.63 6.04 12.67
N ASP A 30 -18.71 4.89 12.01
CA ASP A 30 -17.92 3.71 12.37
C ASP A 30 -16.46 3.88 11.95
N ALA A 31 -16.21 4.46 10.79
CA ALA A 31 -14.85 4.79 10.35
C ALA A 31 -14.12 5.72 11.34
N VAL A 32 -14.81 6.78 11.78
CA VAL A 32 -14.27 7.72 12.79
C VAL A 32 -13.96 6.99 14.09
N LYS A 33 -14.86 6.12 14.58
CA LYS A 33 -14.63 5.33 15.80
C LYS A 33 -13.40 4.41 15.68
N VAL A 34 -13.23 3.73 14.54
CA VAL A 34 -12.08 2.86 14.29
C VAL A 34 -10.77 3.65 14.33
N VAL A 35 -10.70 4.80 13.65
CA VAL A 35 -9.50 5.65 13.68
C VAL A 35 -9.24 6.20 15.08
N GLN A 36 -10.27 6.70 15.79
CA GLN A 36 -10.13 7.17 17.16
C GLN A 36 -9.61 6.07 18.09
N LYS A 37 -10.10 4.85 17.95
CA LYS A 37 -9.59 3.71 18.73
C LYS A 37 -8.10 3.44 18.48
N CYS A 38 -7.64 3.57 17.22
CA CYS A 38 -6.22 3.47 16.90
C CYS A 38 -5.40 4.53 17.67
N LEU A 39 -5.88 5.77 17.69
CA LEU A 39 -5.24 6.86 18.44
C LEU A 39 -5.21 6.60 19.94
N ASP A 40 -6.30 6.08 20.49
CA ASP A 40 -6.42 5.77 21.94
C ASP A 40 -5.48 4.62 22.36
N LEU A 41 -5.15 3.71 21.44
CA LEU A 41 -4.13 2.69 21.63
C LEU A 41 -2.69 3.21 21.41
N GLY A 42 -2.53 4.51 21.12
CA GLY A 42 -1.26 5.20 20.99
C GLY A 42 -0.65 5.12 19.58
N VAL A 43 -1.39 4.67 18.56
CA VAL A 43 -0.96 4.79 17.14
C VAL A 43 -0.90 6.28 16.77
N ASN A 44 0.23 6.71 16.19
CA ASN A 44 0.40 8.11 15.78
C ASN A 44 0.76 8.29 14.30
N TYR A 45 0.73 7.23 13.50
CA TYR A 45 0.98 7.27 12.05
C TYR A 45 -0.25 6.79 11.28
N LEU A 46 -0.86 7.68 10.50
CA LEU A 46 -2.08 7.42 9.74
C LEU A 46 -1.77 7.57 8.24
N ASP A 47 -2.05 6.53 7.45
CA ASP A 47 -1.84 6.52 6.01
C ASP A 47 -3.16 6.46 5.25
N THR A 48 -3.30 7.32 4.26
CA THR A 48 -4.43 7.37 3.33
C THR A 48 -3.98 7.74 1.92
N ALA A 49 -4.90 8.09 1.03
CA ALA A 49 -4.62 8.62 -0.31
C ALA A 49 -5.79 9.44 -0.85
N ASN A 50 -5.49 10.42 -1.70
CA ASN A 50 -6.48 11.21 -2.42
C ASN A 50 -7.49 10.33 -3.20
N GLY A 51 -6.99 9.22 -3.79
CA GLY A 51 -7.82 8.24 -4.50
C GLY A 51 -8.64 7.29 -3.62
N TYR A 52 -8.57 7.38 -2.28
CA TYR A 52 -9.33 6.52 -1.38
C TYR A 52 -10.67 7.15 -1.00
N THR A 53 -11.46 7.51 -1.97
CA THR A 53 -12.82 8.09 -1.91
C THR A 53 -13.07 8.97 -0.67
N THR A 54 -13.58 8.40 0.43
CA THR A 54 -13.97 9.09 1.67
C THR A 54 -12.95 8.98 2.81
N SER A 55 -11.83 8.27 2.59
CA SER A 55 -10.88 7.96 3.68
C SER A 55 -10.25 9.21 4.29
N GLU A 56 -9.82 10.19 3.46
CA GLU A 56 -9.24 11.44 3.95
C GLU A 56 -10.22 12.22 4.84
N GLU A 57 -11.48 12.36 4.42
CA GLU A 57 -12.52 13.07 5.20
C GLU A 57 -12.78 12.40 6.55
N ARG A 58 -12.81 11.07 6.58
CA ARG A 58 -13.04 10.27 7.78
C ARG A 58 -11.89 10.38 8.76
N ILE A 59 -10.65 10.37 8.26
CA ILE A 59 -9.46 10.60 9.07
C ILE A 59 -9.46 12.04 9.61
N GLY A 60 -9.73 13.05 8.78
CA GLY A 60 -9.81 14.45 9.20
C GLY A 60 -10.78 14.64 10.38
N LYS A 61 -11.98 14.04 10.29
CA LYS A 61 -12.97 14.07 11.37
C LYS A 61 -12.48 13.35 12.63
N ALA A 62 -11.81 12.21 12.48
CA ALA A 62 -11.34 11.42 13.60
C ALA A 62 -10.21 12.12 14.39
N VAL A 63 -9.34 12.87 13.72
CA VAL A 63 -8.21 13.57 14.33
C VAL A 63 -8.55 14.99 14.81
N LYS A 64 -9.79 15.43 14.66
CA LYS A 64 -10.22 16.74 15.10
C LYS A 64 -9.92 16.95 16.58
N GLY A 65 -9.18 18.02 16.88
CA GLY A 65 -8.68 18.32 18.24
C GLY A 65 -7.43 17.52 18.65
N ARG A 66 -6.97 16.58 17.82
CA ARG A 66 -5.78 15.72 18.08
C ARG A 66 -4.77 15.76 16.91
N ARG A 67 -4.90 16.71 15.97
CA ARG A 67 -4.06 16.76 14.75
C ARG A 67 -2.56 16.81 15.08
N HIS A 68 -2.17 17.42 16.19
CA HIS A 68 -0.78 17.56 16.61
C HIS A 68 -0.21 16.28 17.24
N ASP A 69 -1.06 15.32 17.61
CA ASP A 69 -0.65 14.06 18.21
C ASP A 69 -0.28 13.01 17.16
N VAL A 70 -0.55 13.30 15.86
CA VAL A 70 -0.44 12.33 14.78
C VAL A 70 0.37 12.85 13.60
N PHE A 71 0.94 11.92 12.85
CA PHE A 71 1.54 12.13 11.55
C PHE A 71 0.62 11.54 10.47
N ILE A 72 0.23 12.36 9.51
CA ILE A 72 -0.65 11.96 8.41
C ILE A 72 0.17 11.87 7.12
N ALA A 73 0.12 10.69 6.49
CA ALA A 73 0.62 10.46 5.15
C ALA A 73 -0.56 10.31 4.18
N THR A 74 -0.54 11.06 3.07
CA THR A 74 -1.47 10.84 1.96
C THR A 74 -0.73 10.87 0.64
N LYS A 75 -1.42 10.54 -0.47
CA LYS A 75 -0.78 10.25 -1.75
C LYS A 75 -1.60 10.78 -2.91
N THR A 76 -0.90 11.14 -4.01
CA THR A 76 -1.53 11.41 -5.29
C THR A 76 -0.90 10.58 -6.40
N PHE A 77 -1.69 10.14 -7.37
CA PHE A 77 -1.15 9.57 -8.60
C PHE A 77 -0.40 10.63 -9.40
N PRO A 78 0.65 10.26 -10.15
CA PRO A 78 1.29 11.19 -11.06
C PRO A 78 0.31 11.64 -12.15
N GLY A 79 0.38 12.92 -12.50
CA GLY A 79 -0.50 13.54 -13.47
C GLY A 79 0.19 14.75 -14.09
N THR A 80 -0.55 15.82 -14.38
CA THR A 80 0.03 17.13 -14.70
C THR A 80 0.30 17.92 -13.41
N PRO A 81 1.18 18.95 -13.43
CA PRO A 81 1.40 19.82 -12.27
C PRO A 81 0.10 20.35 -11.68
N ASP A 82 -0.82 20.84 -12.50
CA ASP A 82 -2.12 21.40 -12.07
C ASP A 82 -3.00 20.33 -11.38
N ILE A 83 -2.96 19.09 -11.85
CA ILE A 83 -3.71 17.98 -11.24
C ILE A 83 -3.13 17.68 -9.85
N ILE A 84 -1.81 17.65 -9.71
CA ILE A 84 -1.16 17.40 -8.43
C ILE A 84 -1.46 18.49 -7.43
N GLU A 85 -1.40 19.77 -7.84
CA GLU A 85 -1.74 20.91 -6.98
C GLU A 85 -3.20 20.83 -6.52
N LYS A 86 -4.13 20.60 -7.43
CA LYS A 86 -5.56 20.40 -7.10
C LYS A 86 -5.80 19.23 -6.15
N ASN A 87 -5.10 18.12 -6.36
CA ASN A 87 -5.21 16.94 -5.48
C ASN A 87 -4.66 17.24 -4.08
N LEU A 88 -3.56 17.98 -3.98
CA LEU A 88 -3.02 18.41 -2.69
C LEU A 88 -4.00 19.32 -1.94
N ASP A 89 -4.53 20.34 -2.60
CA ASP A 89 -5.49 21.26 -1.99
C ASP A 89 -6.78 20.53 -1.58
N LEU A 90 -7.23 19.56 -2.38
CA LEU A 90 -8.36 18.71 -2.04
C LEU A 90 -8.05 17.81 -0.83
N SER A 91 -6.85 17.23 -0.74
CA SER A 91 -6.43 16.41 0.39
C SER A 91 -6.37 17.24 1.69
N LEU A 92 -5.80 18.44 1.65
CA LEU A 92 -5.79 19.37 2.79
C LEU A 92 -7.20 19.70 3.26
N LYS A 93 -8.10 20.01 2.31
CA LYS A 93 -9.52 20.31 2.61
C LYS A 93 -10.23 19.11 3.24
N ARG A 94 -10.05 17.89 2.70
CA ARG A 94 -10.71 16.68 3.22
C ARG A 94 -10.19 16.28 4.60
N LEU A 95 -8.89 16.44 4.82
CA LEU A 95 -8.24 16.18 6.10
C LEU A 95 -8.52 17.28 7.15
N ASP A 96 -9.11 18.40 6.77
CA ASP A 96 -9.38 19.57 7.63
C ASP A 96 -8.09 20.03 8.34
N THR A 97 -7.02 20.29 7.55
CA THR A 97 -5.69 20.64 8.07
C THR A 97 -4.93 21.54 7.09
N ASP A 98 -4.05 22.38 7.64
CA ASP A 98 -3.22 23.29 6.85
C ASP A 98 -1.95 22.62 6.30
N TYR A 99 -1.60 21.42 6.82
CA TYR A 99 -0.40 20.71 6.41
C TYR A 99 -0.57 19.19 6.44
N ILE A 100 0.19 18.51 5.59
CA ILE A 100 0.36 17.05 5.53
C ILE A 100 1.78 16.73 5.96
N ASP A 101 1.96 15.73 6.84
CA ASP A 101 3.30 15.36 7.31
C ASP A 101 4.12 14.67 6.21
N ILE A 102 3.53 13.73 5.47
CA ILE A 102 4.20 13.05 4.35
C ILE A 102 3.26 13.03 3.14
N TYR A 103 3.66 13.68 2.05
CA TYR A 103 2.93 13.60 0.79
C TYR A 103 3.68 12.72 -0.20
N GLN A 104 3.00 11.73 -0.80
CA GLN A 104 3.65 10.65 -1.53
C GLN A 104 3.21 10.60 -2.99
N PHE A 105 4.15 10.30 -3.91
CA PHE A 105 3.81 9.82 -5.24
C PHE A 105 3.26 8.41 -5.15
N HIS A 106 2.08 8.17 -5.73
CA HIS A 106 1.32 6.95 -5.53
C HIS A 106 1.54 5.94 -6.66
N GLY A 107 2.17 4.81 -6.33
CA GLY A 107 2.26 3.66 -7.22
C GLY A 107 3.20 3.85 -8.41
N ILE A 108 4.39 4.34 -8.17
CA ILE A 108 5.43 4.48 -9.19
C ILE A 108 6.11 3.13 -9.36
N ASN A 109 5.92 2.51 -10.51
CA ASN A 109 6.28 1.11 -10.72
C ASN A 109 7.24 0.90 -11.90
N ASP A 110 7.72 1.97 -12.52
CA ASP A 110 8.64 1.89 -13.64
C ASP A 110 9.57 3.09 -13.71
N LYS A 111 10.74 2.86 -14.34
CA LYS A 111 11.77 3.89 -14.49
C LYS A 111 11.29 5.09 -15.30
N ALA A 112 10.49 4.88 -16.34
CA ALA A 112 10.06 5.97 -17.23
C ALA A 112 9.15 6.97 -16.50
N THR A 113 8.28 6.47 -15.61
CA THR A 113 7.44 7.31 -14.75
C THR A 113 8.31 8.03 -13.70
N LEU A 114 9.30 7.34 -13.11
CA LEU A 114 10.23 7.96 -12.17
C LEU A 114 11.05 9.07 -12.83
N ASP A 115 11.58 8.83 -14.04
CA ASP A 115 12.33 9.83 -14.81
C ASP A 115 11.50 11.09 -15.10
N LYS A 116 10.21 10.92 -15.45
CA LYS A 116 9.28 12.05 -15.62
C LYS A 116 9.03 12.84 -14.32
N ILE A 117 8.94 12.14 -13.19
CA ILE A 117 8.79 12.80 -11.88
C ILE A 117 10.02 13.62 -11.56
N LEU A 118 11.20 13.08 -11.81
CA LEU A 118 12.48 13.67 -11.45
C LEU A 118 13.10 14.57 -12.53
N ASP A 119 12.41 14.75 -13.67
CA ASP A 119 12.89 15.62 -14.75
C ASP A 119 13.30 17.01 -14.21
N PRO A 120 14.52 17.49 -14.46
CA PRO A 120 15.03 18.72 -13.85
C PRO A 120 14.36 19.99 -14.37
N GLU A 121 13.70 19.96 -15.51
CA GLU A 121 13.05 21.14 -16.10
C GLU A 121 11.56 21.15 -15.80
N ASN A 122 10.85 20.05 -16.03
CA ASN A 122 9.39 19.96 -15.99
C ASN A 122 8.88 18.89 -15.03
N GLY A 123 9.75 18.31 -14.19
CA GLY A 123 9.41 17.20 -13.33
C GLY A 123 8.37 17.55 -12.27
N LEU A 124 7.52 16.57 -12.00
CA LEU A 124 6.43 16.70 -11.02
C LEU A 124 6.96 16.85 -9.58
N TYR A 125 8.20 16.44 -9.33
CA TYR A 125 8.87 16.61 -8.04
C TYR A 125 8.93 18.08 -7.61
N LYS A 126 9.12 19.01 -8.56
CA LYS A 126 9.13 20.45 -8.27
C LYS A 126 7.81 20.97 -7.66
N VAL A 127 6.68 20.35 -8.00
CA VAL A 127 5.38 20.70 -7.40
C VAL A 127 5.40 20.40 -5.90
N PHE A 128 5.95 19.23 -5.54
CA PHE A 128 6.08 18.83 -4.12
C PHE A 128 7.09 19.74 -3.39
N GLU A 129 8.22 20.10 -4.03
CA GLU A 129 9.18 21.03 -3.44
C GLU A 129 8.55 22.40 -3.15
N LYS A 130 7.79 22.96 -4.09
CA LYS A 130 7.03 24.22 -3.89
C LYS A 130 6.02 24.07 -2.74
N ALA A 131 5.30 22.97 -2.68
CA ALA A 131 4.35 22.70 -1.61
C ALA A 131 5.05 22.58 -0.24
N LYS A 132 6.25 21.98 -0.20
CA LYS A 132 7.09 21.89 1.00
C LYS A 132 7.60 23.29 1.43
N GLN A 133 8.06 24.09 0.51
CA GLN A 133 8.46 25.49 0.76
C GLN A 133 7.31 26.35 1.28
N ALA A 134 6.10 26.12 0.78
CA ALA A 134 4.87 26.79 1.22
C ALA A 134 4.34 26.25 2.57
N GLY A 135 4.97 25.22 3.16
CA GLY A 135 4.53 24.62 4.42
C GLY A 135 3.29 23.72 4.32
N LYS A 136 2.76 23.49 3.12
CA LYS A 136 1.62 22.60 2.88
C LYS A 136 1.96 21.12 3.11
N ILE A 137 3.20 20.72 2.85
CA ILE A 137 3.72 19.38 3.14
C ILE A 137 5.06 19.48 3.88
N ARG A 138 5.37 18.51 4.72
CA ARG A 138 6.62 18.50 5.50
C ARG A 138 7.69 17.61 4.88
N HIS A 139 7.30 16.42 4.40
CA HIS A 139 8.18 15.42 3.83
C HIS A 139 7.63 14.88 2.52
N ILE A 140 8.52 14.46 1.62
CA ILE A 140 8.20 13.90 0.32
C ILE A 140 8.49 12.39 0.34
N GLY A 141 7.47 11.59 0.05
CA GLY A 141 7.58 10.14 -0.04
C GLY A 141 7.20 9.59 -1.41
N ILE A 142 7.39 8.28 -1.56
CA ILE A 142 7.04 7.55 -2.77
C ILE A 142 6.50 6.16 -2.41
N THR A 143 5.67 5.59 -3.26
CA THR A 143 5.15 4.22 -3.07
C THR A 143 5.34 3.40 -4.33
N SER A 144 5.80 2.16 -4.19
CA SER A 144 6.02 1.24 -5.30
C SER A 144 5.51 -0.18 -5.00
N HIS A 145 5.31 -0.95 -6.08
CA HIS A 145 5.05 -2.39 -6.02
C HIS A 145 6.09 -3.20 -6.80
N GLN A 146 7.02 -2.51 -7.46
CA GLN A 146 8.04 -3.08 -8.31
C GLN A 146 9.41 -2.90 -7.67
N MET A 147 10.12 -4.00 -7.43
CA MET A 147 11.39 -3.98 -6.72
C MET A 147 12.45 -3.16 -7.46
N ASP A 148 12.55 -3.30 -8.78
CA ASP A 148 13.53 -2.58 -9.58
C ASP A 148 13.27 -1.06 -9.57
N ALA A 149 12.00 -0.64 -9.67
CA ALA A 149 11.63 0.76 -9.52
C ALA A 149 11.94 1.27 -8.11
N ALA A 150 11.56 0.50 -7.07
CA ALA A 150 11.80 0.87 -5.68
C ALA A 150 13.29 1.07 -5.37
N LYS A 151 14.18 0.25 -5.92
CA LYS A 151 15.63 0.43 -5.79
C LYS A 151 16.09 1.75 -6.41
N LEU A 152 15.63 2.07 -7.61
CA LEU A 152 15.95 3.35 -8.28
C LEU A 152 15.40 4.55 -7.50
N GLU A 153 14.22 4.42 -6.93
CA GLU A 153 13.59 5.44 -6.09
C GLU A 153 14.43 5.73 -4.86
N VAL A 154 14.91 4.71 -4.16
CA VAL A 154 15.80 4.87 -3.00
C VAL A 154 17.14 5.48 -3.42
N GLN A 155 17.76 4.96 -4.48
CA GLN A 155 19.07 5.44 -4.99
C GLN A 155 19.02 6.87 -5.55
N SER A 156 17.85 7.39 -5.87
CA SER A 156 17.71 8.79 -6.32
C SER A 156 18.01 9.82 -5.23
N ASP A 157 17.99 9.44 -3.97
CA ASP A 157 18.10 10.31 -2.77
C ASP A 157 17.07 11.45 -2.68
N LYS A 158 16.06 11.43 -3.55
CA LYS A 158 15.06 12.50 -3.63
C LYS A 158 13.93 12.35 -2.62
N PHE A 159 13.62 11.12 -2.21
CA PHE A 159 12.50 10.83 -1.33
C PHE A 159 12.97 10.56 0.10
N GLU A 160 12.14 10.91 1.08
CA GLU A 160 12.44 10.74 2.50
C GLU A 160 11.84 9.44 3.04
N THR A 161 10.79 8.92 2.38
CA THR A 161 10.17 7.63 2.72
C THR A 161 9.83 6.84 1.47
N ILE A 162 9.87 5.51 1.59
CA ILE A 162 9.33 4.58 0.60
C ILE A 162 8.31 3.65 1.25
N MET A 163 7.19 3.43 0.56
CA MET A 163 6.20 2.43 0.95
C MET A 163 6.21 1.27 -0.03
N PHE A 164 6.38 0.06 0.49
CA PHE A 164 6.48 -1.15 -0.32
C PHE A 164 5.73 -2.33 0.32
N PRO A 165 5.17 -3.29 -0.49
CA PRO A 165 4.59 -4.53 0.05
C PRO A 165 5.65 -5.37 0.76
N PHE A 166 5.38 -5.74 2.03
CA PHE A 166 6.29 -6.59 2.78
C PHE A 166 5.52 -7.48 3.76
N ASN A 167 5.78 -8.77 3.68
CA ASN A 167 5.24 -9.81 4.57
C ASN A 167 6.08 -11.09 4.38
N PHE A 168 5.79 -12.18 5.09
CA PHE A 168 6.62 -13.38 5.02
C PHE A 168 6.48 -14.17 3.69
N ILE A 169 5.52 -13.83 2.81
CA ILE A 169 5.42 -14.39 1.44
C ILE A 169 6.14 -13.47 0.44
N THR A 170 5.93 -12.17 0.55
CA THR A 170 6.65 -11.14 -0.19
C THR A 170 7.80 -10.67 0.69
N ASN A 171 8.87 -11.46 0.76
CA ASN A 171 9.98 -11.27 1.72
C ASN A 171 11.27 -10.76 1.08
N GLU A 172 11.29 -10.57 -0.22
CA GLU A 172 12.42 -10.03 -0.97
C GLU A 172 12.91 -8.68 -0.42
N PRO A 173 12.01 -7.78 0.05
CA PRO A 173 12.43 -6.49 0.63
C PRO A 173 13.42 -6.62 1.80
N ALA A 174 13.34 -7.69 2.58
CA ALA A 174 14.28 -7.91 3.70
C ALA A 174 15.74 -7.98 3.25
N LYS A 175 15.99 -8.50 2.05
CA LYS A 175 17.34 -8.70 1.51
C LYS A 175 17.77 -7.59 0.55
N GLU A 176 16.82 -6.98 -0.15
CA GLU A 176 17.12 -6.11 -1.28
C GLU A 176 16.82 -4.64 -1.02
N LEU A 177 15.72 -4.32 -0.36
CA LEU A 177 15.25 -2.94 -0.22
C LEU A 177 15.54 -2.34 1.16
N LEU A 178 15.35 -3.08 2.24
CA LEU A 178 15.65 -2.61 3.60
C LEU A 178 17.12 -2.25 3.82
N PRO A 179 18.10 -3.07 3.36
CA PRO A 179 19.51 -2.67 3.45
C PRO A 179 19.79 -1.35 2.72
N LEU A 180 19.22 -1.19 1.52
CA LEU A 180 19.36 0.02 0.73
C LEU A 180 18.69 1.24 1.41
N CYS A 181 17.52 1.07 2.00
CA CYS A 181 16.87 2.13 2.79
C CYS A 181 17.73 2.57 3.99
N ARG A 182 18.41 1.63 4.66
CA ARG A 182 19.34 1.97 5.76
C ARG A 182 20.54 2.79 5.26
N GLU A 183 21.13 2.42 4.12
CA GLU A 183 22.23 3.13 3.51
C GLU A 183 21.88 4.60 3.19
N HIS A 184 20.65 4.84 2.73
CA HIS A 184 20.15 6.16 2.35
C HIS A 184 19.37 6.89 3.47
N ASP A 185 19.35 6.36 4.71
CA ASP A 185 18.54 6.86 5.86
C ASP A 185 17.07 7.13 5.44
N MET A 186 16.50 6.27 4.56
CA MET A 186 15.13 6.39 4.06
C MET A 186 14.16 5.65 4.97
N GLY A 187 13.05 6.30 5.34
CA GLY A 187 11.98 5.67 6.13
C GLY A 187 11.26 4.58 5.33
N PHE A 188 11.18 3.36 5.90
CA PHE A 188 10.53 2.22 5.25
C PHE A 188 9.14 1.94 5.82
N ILE A 189 8.12 2.05 4.97
CA ILE A 189 6.71 1.84 5.33
C ILE A 189 6.21 0.56 4.68
N VAL A 190 5.70 -0.34 5.51
CA VAL A 190 5.20 -1.66 5.09
C VAL A 190 3.73 -1.59 4.76
N MET A 191 3.37 -1.71 3.49
CA MET A 191 2.00 -1.97 3.08
C MET A 191 1.75 -3.49 2.91
N LYS A 192 0.48 -3.89 2.96
CA LYS A 192 0.03 -5.29 2.78
C LYS A 192 0.69 -6.29 3.74
N PRO A 193 0.76 -6.01 5.05
CA PRO A 193 1.32 -6.95 6.02
C PRO A 193 0.61 -8.31 6.03
N LEU A 194 -0.68 -8.33 5.70
CA LEU A 194 -1.52 -9.52 5.58
C LEU A 194 -1.72 -9.96 4.11
N ALA A 195 -0.75 -9.66 3.22
CA ALA A 195 -0.80 -10.02 1.80
C ALA A 195 -2.13 -9.64 1.11
N GLY A 196 -2.67 -8.46 1.44
CA GLY A 196 -3.96 -8.05 0.87
C GLY A 196 -5.18 -8.80 1.45
N GLY A 197 -5.06 -9.46 2.59
CA GLY A 197 -6.10 -10.28 3.22
C GLY A 197 -6.08 -11.73 2.75
N MET A 198 -4.98 -12.18 2.12
CA MET A 198 -4.74 -13.58 1.78
C MET A 198 -4.09 -14.35 2.93
N LEU A 199 -3.45 -13.65 3.87
CA LEU A 199 -2.94 -14.20 5.12
C LEU A 199 -3.94 -13.89 6.24
N ASP A 200 -4.41 -14.92 6.91
CA ASP A 200 -5.43 -14.86 7.97
C ASP A 200 -4.84 -14.98 9.39
N ASP A 201 -3.54 -15.25 9.51
CA ASP A 201 -2.83 -15.35 10.78
C ASP A 201 -2.11 -14.03 11.12
N ALA A 202 -2.81 -13.12 11.78
CA ALA A 202 -2.27 -11.84 12.19
C ALA A 202 -1.05 -12.00 13.11
N MET A 203 -1.08 -12.95 14.05
CA MET A 203 0.03 -13.20 14.97
C MET A 203 1.33 -13.48 14.22
N LEU A 204 1.32 -14.41 13.25
CA LEU A 204 2.50 -14.75 12.48
C LEU A 204 2.97 -13.60 11.59
N CYS A 205 2.03 -12.90 10.94
CA CYS A 205 2.35 -11.79 10.05
C CYS A 205 3.05 -10.66 10.78
N PHE A 206 2.51 -10.21 11.91
CA PHE A 206 3.09 -9.10 12.66
C PHE A 206 4.34 -9.50 13.44
N LYS A 207 4.41 -10.72 14.01
CA LYS A 207 5.66 -11.22 14.59
C LYS A 207 6.80 -11.28 13.58
N TYR A 208 6.52 -11.67 12.33
CA TYR A 208 7.52 -11.62 11.27
C TYR A 208 8.02 -10.19 11.03
N LEU A 209 7.12 -9.23 10.87
CA LEU A 209 7.48 -7.83 10.62
C LEU A 209 8.18 -7.17 11.83
N LEU A 210 7.88 -7.61 13.04
CA LEU A 210 8.56 -7.18 14.26
C LEU A 210 10.04 -7.58 14.33
N GLN A 211 10.52 -8.49 13.45
CA GLN A 211 11.94 -8.79 13.33
C GLN A 211 12.75 -7.67 12.63
N PHE A 212 12.07 -6.70 12.01
CA PHE A 212 12.65 -5.57 11.28
C PHE A 212 12.38 -4.26 12.05
N PRO A 213 13.30 -3.83 12.91
CA PRO A 213 13.04 -2.73 13.84
C PRO A 213 12.82 -1.37 13.18
N GLU A 214 13.30 -1.17 11.96
CA GLU A 214 13.16 0.05 11.18
C GLU A 214 11.85 0.15 10.39
N ALA A 215 11.06 -0.92 10.35
CA ALA A 215 9.84 -0.98 9.55
C ALA A 215 8.63 -0.42 10.30
N VAL A 216 7.91 0.51 9.66
CA VAL A 216 6.59 1.00 10.10
C VAL A 216 5.52 0.25 9.33
N THR A 217 4.65 -0.47 10.03
CA THR A 217 3.64 -1.33 9.40
C THR A 217 2.28 -0.66 9.41
N ILE A 218 1.63 -0.57 8.23
CA ILE A 218 0.30 0.04 8.07
C ILE A 218 -0.76 -0.99 7.65
N PRO A 219 -1.27 -1.83 8.55
CA PRO A 219 -2.40 -2.70 8.25
C PRO A 219 -3.63 -1.88 7.88
N GLY A 220 -4.40 -2.38 6.92
CA GLY A 220 -5.75 -1.88 6.70
C GLY A 220 -6.67 -2.39 7.79
N ILE A 221 -7.39 -1.49 8.46
CA ILE A 221 -8.24 -1.78 9.62
C ILE A 221 -9.65 -1.28 9.36
N GLU A 222 -10.65 -2.12 9.62
CA GLU A 222 -12.06 -1.75 9.53
C GLU A 222 -12.87 -2.10 10.78
N LYS A 223 -12.28 -2.83 11.74
CA LYS A 223 -12.94 -3.20 13.00
C LYS A 223 -12.08 -2.84 14.19
N ILE A 224 -12.73 -2.46 15.28
CA ILE A 224 -12.04 -2.16 16.55
C ILE A 224 -11.30 -3.40 17.04
N SER A 225 -11.88 -4.59 16.91
CA SER A 225 -11.23 -5.84 17.33
C SER A 225 -9.93 -6.14 16.57
N GLU A 226 -9.82 -5.73 15.31
CA GLU A 226 -8.61 -5.91 14.52
C GLU A 226 -7.44 -5.08 15.07
N ILE A 227 -7.67 -3.81 15.38
CA ILE A 227 -6.60 -2.97 15.95
C ILE A 227 -6.25 -3.38 17.37
N GLU A 228 -7.21 -3.83 18.17
CA GLU A 228 -6.96 -4.35 19.53
C GLU A 228 -6.09 -5.61 19.47
N GLU A 229 -6.40 -6.56 18.60
CA GLU A 229 -5.60 -7.77 18.37
C GLU A 229 -4.18 -7.41 17.94
N ILE A 230 -4.04 -6.55 16.92
CA ILE A 230 -2.71 -6.19 16.39
C ILE A 230 -1.90 -5.43 17.46
N ALA A 231 -2.51 -4.50 18.18
CA ALA A 231 -1.83 -3.77 19.26
C ALA A 231 -1.32 -4.72 20.36
N ALA A 232 -2.11 -5.72 20.74
CA ALA A 232 -1.70 -6.74 21.70
C ALA A 232 -0.50 -7.56 21.20
N ILE A 233 -0.42 -7.85 19.88
CA ILE A 233 0.74 -8.53 19.29
C ILE A 233 2.01 -7.65 19.41
N TYR A 234 1.89 -6.34 19.16
CA TYR A 234 3.02 -5.41 19.27
C TYR A 234 3.54 -5.24 20.72
N GLU A 235 2.69 -5.44 21.69
CA GLU A 235 3.05 -5.38 23.12
C GLU A 235 3.48 -6.74 23.68
N GLY A 236 3.18 -7.82 22.99
CA GLY A 236 3.48 -9.19 23.37
C GLY A 236 4.89 -9.67 23.00
N PRO A 237 5.15 -10.98 23.13
CA PRO A 237 6.43 -11.60 22.78
C PRO A 237 6.72 -11.48 21.28
N LYS A 238 7.83 -10.83 20.92
CA LYS A 238 8.22 -10.59 19.51
C LYS A 238 8.94 -11.76 18.85
N LYS A 239 9.52 -12.67 19.65
CA LYS A 239 10.31 -13.80 19.12
C LYS A 239 9.40 -14.83 18.47
N ILE A 240 9.79 -15.27 17.25
CA ILE A 240 9.13 -16.35 16.53
C ILE A 240 9.59 -17.69 17.13
N THR A 241 8.65 -18.52 17.54
CA THR A 241 8.92 -19.87 18.06
C THR A 241 9.17 -20.85 16.91
N PRO A 242 9.82 -22.02 17.15
CA PRO A 242 10.01 -23.05 16.13
C PRO A 242 8.69 -23.56 15.51
N ALA A 243 7.63 -23.64 16.31
CA ALA A 243 6.30 -24.07 15.83
C ALA A 243 5.68 -23.00 14.89
N GLU A 244 5.76 -21.73 15.26
CA GLU A 244 5.33 -20.60 14.42
C GLU A 244 6.13 -20.55 13.11
N PHE A 245 7.43 -20.76 13.16
CA PHE A 245 8.28 -20.81 11.97
C PHE A 245 7.90 -21.96 11.03
N THR A 246 7.61 -23.14 11.58
CA THR A 246 7.13 -24.28 10.78
C THR A 246 5.78 -23.97 10.11
N ARG A 247 4.86 -23.31 10.85
CA ARG A 247 3.57 -22.90 10.31
C ARG A 247 3.72 -21.86 9.19
N MET A 248 4.61 -20.86 9.37
CA MET A 248 4.93 -19.89 8.31
C MET A 248 5.45 -20.58 7.05
N LYS A 249 6.38 -21.53 7.16
CA LYS A 249 6.89 -22.30 6.00
C LYS A 249 5.77 -23.03 5.26
N ARG A 250 4.84 -23.66 5.98
CA ARG A 250 3.69 -24.31 5.37
C ARG A 250 2.83 -23.30 4.60
N MET A 251 2.49 -22.18 5.20
CA MET A 251 1.70 -21.12 4.54
C MET A 251 2.40 -20.55 3.31
N ILE A 252 3.73 -20.39 3.34
CA ILE A 252 4.53 -19.99 2.18
C ILE A 252 4.41 -21.01 1.05
N THR A 253 4.46 -22.31 1.36
CA THR A 253 4.31 -23.37 0.35
C THR A 253 2.90 -23.39 -0.24
N GLU A 254 1.87 -23.29 0.58
CA GLU A 254 0.46 -23.35 0.15
C GLU A 254 0.03 -22.12 -0.66
N LEU A 255 0.40 -20.92 -0.22
CA LEU A 255 0.00 -19.66 -0.86
C LEU A 255 1.02 -19.14 -1.88
N GLY A 256 2.29 -19.52 -1.75
CA GLY A 256 3.38 -19.00 -2.58
C GLY A 256 3.19 -19.25 -4.08
N THR A 257 2.46 -20.32 -4.42
CA THR A 257 2.13 -20.73 -5.79
C THR A 257 0.83 -20.11 -6.34
N ARG A 258 0.09 -19.35 -5.53
CA ARG A 258 -1.21 -18.76 -5.94
C ARG A 258 -1.34 -17.29 -5.54
N PHE A 259 -0.28 -16.65 -5.06
CA PHE A 259 -0.29 -15.25 -4.65
C PHE A 259 0.51 -14.38 -5.63
N CYS A 260 -0.17 -13.55 -6.39
CA CYS A 260 0.46 -12.59 -7.29
C CYS A 260 1.07 -11.41 -6.50
N ARG A 261 2.38 -11.22 -6.62
CA ARG A 261 3.13 -10.13 -5.98
C ARG A 261 3.07 -8.82 -6.76
N ARG A 262 2.43 -8.81 -7.95
CA ARG A 262 2.29 -7.64 -8.84
C ARG A 262 3.63 -7.08 -9.33
N CYS A 263 4.60 -7.95 -9.56
CA CYS A 263 5.91 -7.58 -10.07
C CYS A 263 5.95 -7.36 -11.60
N ASP A 264 4.88 -7.73 -12.31
CA ASP A 264 4.65 -7.56 -13.76
C ASP A 264 5.72 -8.17 -14.69
N TYR A 265 6.62 -9.03 -14.20
CA TYR A 265 7.56 -9.77 -15.06
C TYR A 265 6.85 -10.63 -16.12
N CYS A 266 5.59 -10.99 -15.87
CA CYS A 266 4.74 -11.67 -16.84
C CYS A 266 4.33 -10.80 -18.03
N GLN A 267 4.54 -9.49 -17.99
CA GLN A 267 4.29 -8.55 -19.09
C GLN A 267 5.52 -8.42 -20.03
N PRO A 268 5.31 -7.95 -21.28
CA PRO A 268 4.03 -7.63 -21.90
C PRO A 268 3.25 -8.89 -22.33
N CYS A 269 1.92 -8.78 -22.39
CA CYS A 269 1.06 -9.77 -23.02
C CYS A 269 0.65 -9.28 -24.42
N ASP A 270 0.84 -10.10 -25.45
CA ASP A 270 0.51 -9.73 -26.84
C ASP A 270 -0.98 -9.40 -27.06
N GLN A 271 -1.84 -9.93 -26.19
CA GLN A 271 -3.27 -9.61 -26.19
C GLN A 271 -3.61 -8.38 -25.33
N GLY A 272 -2.62 -7.69 -24.79
CA GLY A 272 -2.81 -6.51 -23.96
C GLY A 272 -3.53 -6.80 -22.63
N ILE A 273 -3.49 -8.03 -22.13
CA ILE A 273 -4.16 -8.44 -20.89
C ILE A 273 -3.40 -7.87 -19.69
N PRO A 274 -4.04 -7.09 -18.81
CA PRO A 274 -3.41 -6.59 -17.57
C PRO A 274 -3.37 -7.70 -16.51
N ILE A 275 -2.44 -8.63 -16.68
CA ILE A 275 -2.37 -9.91 -15.94
C ILE A 275 -2.42 -9.70 -14.42
N SER A 276 -1.55 -8.88 -13.86
CA SER A 276 -1.45 -8.69 -12.41
C SER A 276 -2.72 -8.05 -11.82
N MET A 277 -3.39 -7.18 -12.57
CA MET A 277 -4.66 -6.59 -12.14
C MET A 277 -5.74 -7.67 -11.98
N ILE A 278 -5.88 -8.54 -12.97
CA ILE A 278 -6.89 -9.60 -12.96
C ILE A 278 -6.60 -10.61 -11.84
N MET A 279 -5.36 -11.06 -11.72
CA MET A 279 -4.94 -12.00 -10.67
C MET A 279 -5.11 -11.44 -9.25
N THR A 280 -5.08 -10.13 -9.07
CA THR A 280 -5.27 -9.49 -7.76
C THR A 280 -6.70 -9.02 -7.51
N PHE A 281 -7.61 -9.25 -8.44
CA PHE A 281 -9.02 -8.85 -8.31
C PHE A 281 -9.72 -9.40 -7.05
N PRO A 282 -9.45 -10.65 -6.57
CA PRO A 282 -9.99 -11.12 -5.29
C PRO A 282 -9.65 -10.20 -4.10
N THR A 283 -8.49 -9.56 -4.15
CA THR A 283 -8.09 -8.57 -3.13
C THR A 283 -8.93 -7.29 -3.21
N PHE A 284 -9.28 -6.84 -4.42
CA PHE A 284 -10.15 -5.66 -4.60
C PHE A 284 -11.55 -5.92 -4.03
N VAL A 285 -12.13 -7.08 -4.34
CA VAL A 285 -13.45 -7.48 -3.81
C VAL A 285 -13.46 -7.52 -2.29
N LYS A 286 -12.39 -8.00 -1.66
CA LYS A 286 -12.28 -8.05 -0.20
C LYS A 286 -12.11 -6.68 0.46
N ARG A 287 -11.59 -5.66 -0.23
CA ARG A 287 -11.07 -4.44 0.40
C ARG A 287 -11.70 -3.13 -0.08
N LEU A 288 -12.28 -3.12 -1.26
CA LEU A 288 -12.78 -1.90 -1.89
C LEU A 288 -14.30 -1.95 -2.05
N PRO A 289 -14.99 -0.80 -2.01
CA PRO A 289 -16.40 -0.75 -2.35
C PRO A 289 -16.63 -1.25 -3.79
N PRO A 290 -17.75 -1.95 -4.08
CA PRO A 290 -18.04 -2.44 -5.44
C PRO A 290 -17.97 -1.35 -6.51
N ASP A 291 -18.49 -0.18 -6.25
CA ASP A 291 -18.46 0.96 -7.19
C ASP A 291 -17.03 1.33 -7.62
N TRP A 292 -16.05 1.15 -6.74
CA TRP A 292 -14.67 1.52 -7.03
C TRP A 292 -14.10 0.69 -8.20
N TYR A 293 -14.38 -0.62 -8.23
CA TYR A 293 -13.83 -1.49 -9.28
C TYR A 293 -14.82 -1.75 -10.41
N LEU A 294 -16.13 -1.70 -10.18
CA LEU A 294 -17.12 -1.87 -11.24
C LEU A 294 -17.29 -0.63 -12.13
N LYS A 295 -17.11 0.58 -11.55
CA LYS A 295 -17.20 1.86 -12.29
C LYS A 295 -15.84 2.43 -12.68
N SER A 296 -14.74 1.74 -12.38
CA SER A 296 -13.39 2.13 -12.82
C SER A 296 -13.31 2.13 -14.35
N PRO A 297 -12.65 3.12 -14.97
CA PRO A 297 -12.44 3.12 -16.42
C PRO A 297 -11.52 1.98 -16.90
N PHE A 298 -10.67 1.45 -16.01
CA PHE A 298 -9.62 0.50 -16.38
C PHE A 298 -9.95 -0.95 -16.06
N ILE A 299 -10.66 -1.21 -14.95
CA ILE A 299 -10.88 -2.59 -14.46
C ILE A 299 -11.85 -3.34 -15.37
N PRO A 300 -13.05 -2.83 -15.71
CA PRO A 300 -13.95 -3.49 -16.63
C PRO A 300 -13.32 -3.77 -17.99
N GLU A 301 -12.61 -2.78 -18.57
CA GLU A 301 -11.91 -2.96 -19.85
C GLU A 301 -10.83 -4.06 -19.75
N GLY A 302 -10.04 -4.05 -18.69
CA GLY A 302 -8.99 -5.06 -18.50
C GLY A 302 -9.55 -6.46 -18.29
N MET A 303 -10.70 -6.58 -17.57
CA MET A 303 -11.39 -7.86 -17.41
C MET A 303 -11.92 -8.41 -18.74
N GLU A 304 -12.48 -7.56 -19.61
CA GLU A 304 -12.91 -8.01 -20.94
C GLU A 304 -11.73 -8.53 -21.79
N LYS A 305 -10.56 -7.92 -21.68
CA LYS A 305 -9.34 -8.39 -22.38
C LYS A 305 -8.92 -9.80 -21.94
N ALA A 306 -9.27 -10.25 -20.72
CA ALA A 306 -8.97 -11.62 -20.27
C ALA A 306 -9.57 -12.70 -21.17
N LYS A 307 -10.70 -12.42 -21.84
CA LYS A 307 -11.35 -13.32 -22.79
C LYS A 307 -10.48 -13.63 -24.01
N ASN A 308 -9.54 -12.73 -24.35
CA ASN A 308 -8.68 -12.86 -25.50
C ASN A 308 -7.43 -13.72 -25.23
N CYS A 309 -7.34 -14.35 -24.04
CA CYS A 309 -6.20 -15.19 -23.71
C CYS A 309 -6.08 -16.37 -24.66
N THR A 310 -4.96 -16.43 -25.39
CA THR A 310 -4.65 -17.52 -26.34
C THR A 310 -3.99 -18.73 -25.69
N GLU A 311 -3.82 -18.70 -24.36
CA GLU A 311 -3.17 -19.77 -23.56
C GLU A 311 -1.72 -20.10 -23.99
N CYS A 312 -1.00 -19.14 -24.58
CA CYS A 312 0.38 -19.34 -25.08
C CYS A 312 1.41 -19.73 -24.01
N GLY A 313 1.13 -19.43 -22.72
CA GLY A 313 2.01 -19.81 -21.59
C GLY A 313 3.21 -18.89 -21.34
N GLU A 314 3.48 -17.89 -22.17
CA GLU A 314 4.65 -17.02 -22.02
C GLU A 314 4.66 -16.25 -20.69
N CYS A 315 3.49 -15.83 -20.20
CA CYS A 315 3.37 -15.17 -18.91
C CYS A 315 3.81 -16.06 -17.74
N GLU A 316 3.53 -17.37 -17.82
CA GLU A 316 3.93 -18.36 -16.80
C GLU A 316 5.44 -18.62 -16.86
N SER A 317 6.04 -18.72 -18.06
CA SER A 317 7.49 -18.92 -18.21
C SER A 317 8.32 -17.75 -17.69
N ARG A 318 7.75 -16.53 -17.71
CA ARG A 318 8.39 -15.31 -17.18
C ARG A 318 8.12 -15.08 -15.71
N CYS A 319 7.22 -15.83 -15.09
CA CYS A 319 6.87 -15.64 -13.68
C CYS A 319 7.92 -16.27 -12.75
N PRO A 320 8.68 -15.48 -11.95
CA PRO A 320 9.70 -16.04 -11.06
C PRO A 320 9.11 -16.85 -9.88
N PHE A 321 7.79 -16.80 -9.72
CA PHE A 321 7.06 -17.49 -8.65
C PHE A 321 6.29 -18.72 -9.16
N ASN A 322 6.44 -19.08 -10.42
CA ASN A 322 5.80 -20.25 -11.05
C ASN A 322 4.27 -20.29 -10.82
N LEU A 323 3.61 -19.13 -10.91
CA LEU A 323 2.15 -19.04 -10.73
C LEU A 323 1.42 -19.64 -11.93
N PRO A 324 0.30 -20.40 -11.73
CA PRO A 324 -0.56 -20.88 -12.81
C PRO A 324 -1.41 -19.71 -13.35
N ILE A 325 -0.76 -18.82 -14.08
CA ILE A 325 -1.34 -17.52 -14.46
C ILE A 325 -2.60 -17.69 -15.32
N ARG A 326 -2.59 -18.61 -16.28
CA ARG A 326 -3.74 -18.86 -17.15
C ARG A 326 -4.99 -19.31 -16.37
N GLU A 327 -4.80 -20.17 -15.38
CA GLU A 327 -5.87 -20.61 -14.48
C GLU A 327 -6.36 -19.42 -13.62
N MET A 328 -5.44 -18.67 -13.00
CA MET A 328 -5.76 -17.52 -12.14
C MET A 328 -6.42 -16.38 -12.92
N LEU A 329 -6.13 -16.19 -14.18
CA LEU A 329 -6.84 -15.23 -15.05
C LEU A 329 -8.32 -15.62 -15.24
N LYS A 330 -8.58 -16.92 -15.47
CA LYS A 330 -9.96 -17.45 -15.60
C LYS A 330 -10.73 -17.26 -14.27
N GLU A 331 -10.10 -17.59 -13.15
CA GLU A 331 -10.69 -17.40 -11.81
C GLU A 331 -11.00 -15.92 -11.51
N GLY A 332 -10.05 -15.02 -11.79
CA GLY A 332 -10.24 -13.58 -11.59
C GLY A 332 -11.37 -13.01 -12.44
N TYR A 333 -11.45 -13.43 -13.72
CA TYR A 333 -12.53 -13.04 -14.62
C TYR A 333 -13.89 -13.59 -14.14
N ASN A 334 -13.97 -14.87 -13.77
CA ASN A 334 -15.21 -15.49 -13.27
C ASN A 334 -15.70 -14.78 -11.99
N LEU A 335 -14.82 -14.45 -11.08
CA LEU A 335 -15.17 -13.69 -9.89
C LEU A 335 -15.71 -12.30 -10.25
N TYR A 336 -15.09 -11.62 -11.25
CA TYR A 336 -15.57 -10.32 -11.72
C TYR A 336 -17.01 -10.41 -12.24
N GLU A 337 -17.33 -11.40 -13.08
CA GLU A 337 -18.68 -11.60 -13.60
C GLU A 337 -19.69 -11.89 -12.49
N GLN A 338 -19.33 -12.73 -11.50
CA GLN A 338 -20.16 -13.01 -10.35
C GLN A 338 -20.49 -11.73 -9.53
N VAL A 339 -19.45 -10.95 -9.23
CA VAL A 339 -19.64 -9.71 -8.46
C VAL A 339 -20.43 -8.68 -9.25
N LYS A 340 -20.19 -8.56 -10.56
CA LYS A 340 -20.94 -7.69 -11.46
C LYS A 340 -22.43 -8.05 -11.44
N ALA A 341 -22.77 -9.33 -11.61
CA ALA A 341 -24.14 -9.81 -11.58
C ALA A 341 -24.84 -9.58 -10.22
N ALA A 342 -24.10 -9.65 -9.12
CA ALA A 342 -24.65 -9.41 -7.77
C ALA A 342 -24.88 -7.93 -7.44
N ASN A 343 -24.37 -6.99 -8.26
CA ASN A 343 -24.47 -5.54 -8.05
C ASN A 343 -25.23 -4.80 -9.17
N ILE A 344 -25.89 -5.54 -10.07
CA ILE A 344 -26.89 -5.05 -11.02
C ILE A 344 -28.27 -5.10 -10.35
#